data_ee50021c31fc798fd642028fb2096aa8
#
_entry.id   ee50021c31fc798fd642028fb2096aa8
#
_cell.length_a   1.000
_cell.length_b   1.000
_cell.length_c   1.000
_cell.angle_alpha   90.00
_cell.angle_beta   90.00
_cell.angle_gamma   90.00
#
_symmetry.space_group_name_H-M   'P 1'
#
loop_
_entity.id
_entity.type
_entity.pdbx_description
1 polymer ?
#
loop_
_entity_poly.entity_id
_entity_poly.type
_entity_poly.pdbx_seq_one_letter_code
_entity_poly.pdbx_strand_id
1 'polypeptide(L)'
;PFHGAAYAVIEALTKVASTGGNWRRSRLTLQEYFERVNSDPSRWGKPLAALLGALWAQLKLEIPAIGGKDSVSGTFKDMDVPPTLVAFAMAPVDVREVISTELKATDSDLWLLSTGRGSDELPDLDMWKANMDGLYELVKKGMVRSACSVGIGGAAAAVSKMCFGNMIGADIDGIDEAALYVASYGDVVV
;
A
#
# COMPACT_ATOMS: atom_id res chain seq x y z
N PRO A 1 -15.46 5.38 -2.95
CA PRO A 1 -14.31 5.62 -3.84
C PRO A 1 -13.18 6.43 -3.19
N PHE A 2 -13.49 7.48 -2.37
CA PHE A 2 -12.48 8.34 -1.74
C PHE A 2 -11.44 7.55 -0.93
N HIS A 3 -11.88 6.79 0.09
CA HIS A 3 -10.99 6.00 0.95
C HIS A 3 -10.19 4.97 0.14
N GLY A 4 -10.86 4.25 -0.76
CA GLY A 4 -10.19 3.26 -1.60
C GLY A 4 -9.04 3.87 -2.43
N ALA A 5 -9.25 5.06 -2.99
CA ALA A 5 -8.23 5.76 -3.75
C ALA A 5 -7.08 6.30 -2.87
N ALA A 6 -7.40 6.82 -1.67
CA ALA A 6 -6.39 7.22 -0.69
C ALA A 6 -5.51 6.03 -0.29
N TYR A 7 -6.13 4.91 0.06
CA TYR A 7 -5.40 3.68 0.40
C TYR A 7 -4.62 3.07 -0.77
N ALA A 8 -5.10 3.19 -2.01
CA ALA A 8 -4.34 2.73 -3.18
C ALA A 8 -3.00 3.47 -3.32
N VAL A 9 -2.99 4.78 -3.09
CA VAL A 9 -1.75 5.58 -3.08
C VAL A 9 -0.84 5.15 -1.93
N ILE A 10 -1.38 5.02 -0.72
CA ILE A 10 -0.62 4.58 0.46
C ILE A 10 0.00 3.20 0.23
N GLU A 11 -0.78 2.23 -0.26
CA GLU A 11 -0.29 0.88 -0.53
C GLU A 11 0.83 0.87 -1.58
N ALA A 12 0.67 1.63 -2.66
CA ALA A 12 1.70 1.72 -3.70
C ALA A 12 3.04 2.26 -3.15
N LEU A 13 2.99 3.29 -2.30
CA LEU A 13 4.17 3.85 -1.66
C LEU A 13 4.76 2.93 -0.59
N THR A 14 3.91 2.24 0.17
CA THR A 14 4.34 1.22 1.15
C THR A 14 5.10 0.08 0.47
N LYS A 15 4.65 -0.37 -0.70
CA LYS A 15 5.36 -1.38 -1.50
C LYS A 15 6.73 -0.90 -1.97
N VAL A 16 6.87 0.37 -2.36
CA VAL A 16 8.18 0.95 -2.68
C VAL A 16 9.09 0.93 -1.46
N ALA A 17 8.61 1.37 -0.29
CA ALA A 17 9.38 1.35 0.94
C ALA A 17 9.79 -0.07 1.34
N SER A 18 8.89 -1.04 1.21
CA SER A 18 9.14 -2.46 1.53
C SER A 18 10.19 -3.12 0.63
N THR A 19 10.55 -2.51 -0.48
CA THR A 19 11.66 -2.98 -1.34
C THR A 19 12.97 -2.22 -1.12
N GLY A 20 13.04 -1.35 -0.11
CA GLY A 20 14.21 -0.51 0.18
C GLY A 20 14.22 0.82 -0.56
N GLY A 21 13.18 1.14 -1.34
CA GLY A 21 13.06 2.41 -2.04
C GLY A 21 12.73 3.57 -1.09
N ASN A 22 13.33 4.74 -1.35
CA ASN A 22 12.94 5.95 -0.64
C ASN A 22 11.58 6.44 -1.16
N TRP A 23 10.51 6.24 -0.38
CA TRP A 23 9.16 6.62 -0.76
C TRP A 23 9.02 8.11 -1.08
N ARG A 24 9.80 8.99 -0.41
CA ARG A 24 9.78 10.44 -0.64
C ARG A 24 10.26 10.84 -2.04
N ARG A 25 11.00 9.96 -2.71
CA ARG A 25 11.46 10.16 -4.08
C ARG A 25 10.52 9.55 -5.12
N SER A 26 9.40 9.01 -4.68
CA SER A 26 8.43 8.37 -5.58
C SER A 26 7.73 9.37 -6.49
N ARG A 27 7.27 8.85 -7.62
CA ARG A 27 6.30 9.47 -8.51
C ARG A 27 5.19 8.46 -8.78
N LEU A 28 3.98 8.96 -8.94
CA LEU A 28 2.80 8.13 -9.14
C LEU A 28 2.33 8.21 -10.59
N THR A 29 1.73 7.12 -11.07
CA THR A 29 0.77 7.14 -12.17
C THR A 29 -0.51 6.50 -11.70
N LEU A 30 -1.65 7.03 -12.14
CA LEU A 30 -2.96 6.58 -11.69
C LEU A 30 -3.74 6.05 -12.88
N GLN A 31 -4.49 4.97 -12.66
CA GLN A 31 -5.39 4.44 -13.65
C GLN A 31 -6.75 4.16 -13.02
N GLU A 32 -7.80 4.64 -13.66
CA GLU A 32 -9.16 4.53 -13.16
C GLU A 32 -10.06 3.76 -14.11
N TYR A 33 -11.00 3.01 -13.53
CA TYR A 33 -12.05 2.28 -14.22
C TYR A 33 -13.38 2.50 -13.53
N PHE A 34 -14.33 3.03 -14.27
CA PHE A 34 -15.69 3.30 -13.80
C PHE A 34 -16.72 2.84 -14.82
N GLU A 35 -17.93 2.60 -14.33
CA GLU A 35 -19.08 2.34 -15.19
C GLU A 35 -19.34 3.47 -16.19
N ARG A 36 -20.14 3.20 -17.20
CA ARG A 36 -20.57 4.24 -18.15
C ARG A 36 -21.38 5.31 -17.43
N VAL A 37 -20.87 6.54 -17.45
CA VAL A 37 -21.42 7.64 -16.66
C VAL A 37 -22.65 8.28 -17.31
N ASN A 38 -22.77 8.28 -18.67
CA ASN A 38 -23.87 8.89 -19.41
C ASN A 38 -24.19 10.31 -18.91
N SER A 39 -25.49 10.63 -18.74
CA SER A 39 -25.98 11.90 -18.19
C SER A 39 -26.35 11.82 -16.71
N ASP A 40 -26.01 10.76 -16.01
CA ASP A 40 -26.33 10.59 -14.59
C ASP A 40 -25.26 11.26 -13.71
N PRO A 41 -25.59 12.34 -13.01
CA PRO A 41 -24.63 13.04 -12.14
C PRO A 41 -24.08 12.16 -11.01
N SER A 42 -24.87 11.20 -10.49
CA SER A 42 -24.46 10.32 -9.42
C SER A 42 -23.31 9.39 -9.85
N ARG A 43 -23.30 8.96 -11.11
CA ARG A 43 -22.23 8.16 -11.70
C ARG A 43 -20.94 8.97 -11.87
N TRP A 44 -21.04 10.27 -12.19
CA TRP A 44 -19.90 11.19 -12.25
C TRP A 44 -19.30 11.47 -10.86
N GLY A 45 -20.10 11.39 -9.80
CA GLY A 45 -19.63 11.54 -8.43
C GLY A 45 -18.60 10.49 -7.99
N LYS A 46 -18.64 9.29 -8.58
CA LYS A 46 -17.72 8.19 -8.22
C LYS A 46 -16.28 8.46 -8.66
N PRO A 47 -15.97 8.76 -9.94
CA PRO A 47 -14.62 9.16 -10.34
C PRO A 47 -14.14 10.42 -9.62
N LEU A 48 -14.99 11.43 -9.45
CA LEU A 48 -14.61 12.62 -8.68
C LEU A 48 -14.20 12.28 -7.25
N ALA A 49 -14.96 11.43 -6.55
CA ALA A 49 -14.61 11.02 -5.19
C ALA A 49 -13.29 10.25 -5.13
N ALA A 50 -13.00 9.39 -6.11
CA ALA A 50 -11.73 8.68 -6.20
C ALA A 50 -10.56 9.64 -6.44
N LEU A 51 -10.70 10.55 -7.38
CA LEU A 51 -9.68 11.59 -7.66
C LEU A 51 -9.41 12.46 -6.43
N LEU A 52 -10.45 12.85 -5.68
CA LEU A 52 -10.28 13.62 -4.44
C LEU A 52 -9.54 12.82 -3.36
N GLY A 53 -9.78 11.52 -3.24
CA GLY A 53 -9.03 10.65 -2.32
C GLY A 53 -7.56 10.51 -2.71
N ALA A 54 -7.28 10.30 -3.99
CA ALA A 54 -5.92 10.26 -4.50
C ALA A 54 -5.20 11.61 -4.37
N LEU A 55 -5.90 12.71 -4.62
CA LEU A 55 -5.37 14.08 -4.44
C LEU A 55 -5.04 14.36 -2.99
N TRP A 56 -5.95 14.00 -2.07
CA TRP A 56 -5.73 14.14 -0.63
C TRP A 56 -4.42 13.44 -0.20
N ALA A 57 -4.22 12.19 -0.61
CA ALA A 57 -3.00 11.45 -0.28
C ALA A 57 -1.76 12.11 -0.89
N GLN A 58 -1.81 12.53 -2.15
CA GLN A 58 -0.70 13.21 -2.82
C GLN A 58 -0.30 14.51 -2.11
N LEU A 59 -1.27 15.34 -1.73
CA LEU A 59 -1.01 16.61 -1.05
C LEU A 59 -0.44 16.39 0.36
N LYS A 60 -0.99 15.41 1.10
CA LYS A 60 -0.51 15.10 2.47
C LYS A 60 0.87 14.47 2.51
N LEU A 61 1.23 13.73 1.47
CA LEU A 61 2.51 13.04 1.36
C LEU A 61 3.53 13.80 0.50
N GLU A 62 3.10 14.85 -0.20
CA GLU A 62 3.93 15.63 -1.13
C GLU A 62 4.50 14.77 -2.29
N ILE A 63 3.75 13.75 -2.71
CA ILE A 63 4.13 12.84 -3.78
C ILE A 63 3.22 13.07 -5.00
N PRO A 64 3.72 13.65 -6.10
CA PRO A 64 2.91 13.96 -7.25
C PRO A 64 2.65 12.74 -8.15
N ALA A 65 1.45 12.69 -8.74
CA ALA A 65 1.21 11.90 -9.93
C ALA A 65 1.76 12.65 -11.16
N ILE A 66 2.48 11.93 -12.00
CA ILE A 66 3.10 12.46 -13.22
C ILE A 66 2.31 12.10 -14.48
N GLY A 67 1.27 11.31 -14.35
CA GLY A 67 0.40 10.90 -15.43
C GLY A 67 -0.66 9.91 -14.97
N GLY A 68 -1.49 9.52 -15.91
CA GLY A 68 -2.56 8.56 -15.63
C GLY A 68 -3.51 8.43 -16.81
N LYS A 69 -4.56 7.66 -16.60
CA LYS A 69 -5.59 7.39 -17.59
C LYS A 69 -6.90 7.01 -16.92
N ASP A 70 -7.98 7.61 -17.37
CA ASP A 70 -9.34 7.27 -16.96
C ASP A 70 -10.06 6.40 -18.00
N SER A 71 -10.96 5.58 -17.51
CA SER A 71 -11.93 4.86 -18.31
C SER A 71 -13.29 4.91 -17.64
N VAL A 72 -14.25 5.52 -18.31
CA VAL A 72 -15.64 5.68 -17.84
C VAL A 72 -16.63 4.95 -18.77
N SER A 73 -16.25 3.78 -19.24
CA SER A 73 -17.03 2.97 -20.20
C SER A 73 -17.17 1.51 -19.75
N GLY A 74 -16.91 1.22 -18.48
CA GLY A 74 -16.91 -0.12 -17.90
C GLY A 74 -18.31 -0.66 -17.60
N THR A 75 -19.20 -0.62 -18.59
CA THR A 75 -20.54 -1.21 -18.49
C THR A 75 -20.74 -2.19 -19.65
N PHE A 76 -21.11 -3.41 -19.34
CA PHE A 76 -21.50 -4.41 -20.30
C PHE A 76 -22.91 -4.91 -19.99
N LYS A 77 -23.87 -4.55 -20.85
CA LYS A 77 -25.31 -4.77 -20.61
C LYS A 77 -25.74 -4.09 -19.31
N ASP A 78 -26.16 -4.88 -18.31
CA ASP A 78 -26.60 -4.51 -16.97
C ASP A 78 -25.50 -4.62 -15.89
N MET A 79 -24.31 -5.08 -16.27
CA MET A 79 -23.17 -5.20 -15.35
C MET A 79 -22.28 -3.95 -15.44
N ASP A 80 -22.12 -3.30 -14.31
CA ASP A 80 -21.19 -2.18 -14.14
C ASP A 80 -19.89 -2.66 -13.47
N VAL A 81 -18.75 -2.19 -13.96
CA VAL A 81 -17.48 -2.39 -13.26
C VAL A 81 -17.52 -1.66 -11.92
N PRO A 82 -17.06 -2.28 -10.82
CA PRO A 82 -16.94 -1.57 -9.55
C PRO A 82 -15.95 -0.40 -9.69
N PRO A 83 -16.20 0.72 -8.99
CA PRO A 83 -15.27 1.84 -8.96
C PRO A 83 -13.86 1.39 -8.56
N THR A 84 -12.90 1.57 -9.44
CA THR A 84 -11.53 1.07 -9.26
C THR A 84 -10.52 2.17 -9.55
N LEU A 85 -9.60 2.43 -8.62
CA LEU A 85 -8.40 3.23 -8.84
C LEU A 85 -7.18 2.36 -8.55
N VAL A 86 -6.26 2.31 -9.51
CA VAL A 86 -4.96 1.65 -9.40
C VAL A 86 -3.88 2.71 -9.33
N ALA A 87 -3.07 2.68 -8.29
CA ALA A 87 -1.90 3.54 -8.15
C ALA A 87 -0.62 2.73 -8.43
N PHE A 88 0.23 3.28 -9.26
CA PHE A 88 1.58 2.79 -9.48
C PHE A 88 2.56 3.80 -8.89
N ALA A 89 3.50 3.33 -8.06
CA ALA A 89 4.56 4.14 -7.52
C ALA A 89 5.91 3.66 -8.04
N MET A 90 6.77 4.61 -8.37
CA MET A 90 8.13 4.35 -8.83
C MET A 90 9.10 5.26 -8.09
N ALA A 91 10.22 4.70 -7.62
CA ALA A 91 11.31 5.45 -7.03
C ALA A 91 12.66 4.89 -7.51
N PRO A 92 13.69 5.73 -7.68
CA PRO A 92 15.04 5.25 -7.93
C PRO A 92 15.59 4.62 -6.65
N VAL A 93 16.29 3.49 -6.79
CA VAL A 93 16.96 2.79 -5.70
C VAL A 93 18.32 2.27 -6.18
N ASP A 94 19.31 2.23 -5.29
CA ASP A 94 20.56 1.51 -5.56
C ASP A 94 20.26 0.00 -5.50
N VAL A 95 20.62 -0.74 -6.53
CA VAL A 95 20.34 -2.18 -6.61
C VAL A 95 20.93 -2.97 -5.44
N ARG A 96 21.98 -2.47 -4.80
CA ARG A 96 22.62 -3.09 -3.62
C ARG A 96 21.80 -2.90 -2.33
N GLU A 97 20.87 -1.96 -2.32
CA GLU A 97 20.00 -1.63 -1.19
C GLU A 97 18.60 -2.25 -1.34
N VAL A 98 18.34 -2.95 -2.46
CA VAL A 98 17.06 -3.62 -2.67
C VAL A 98 16.96 -4.82 -1.75
N ILE A 99 15.85 -4.89 -1.01
CA ILE A 99 15.47 -6.05 -0.21
C ILE A 99 14.25 -6.73 -0.83
N SER A 100 14.07 -8.00 -0.50
CA SER A 100 12.95 -8.81 -0.99
C SER A 100 12.13 -9.36 0.17
N THR A 101 10.98 -9.92 -0.16
CA THR A 101 9.96 -10.30 0.83
C THR A 101 10.34 -11.52 1.66
N GLU A 102 11.02 -12.51 1.09
CA GLU A 102 11.28 -13.80 1.75
C GLU A 102 12.22 -13.66 2.97
N LEU A 103 11.95 -14.42 4.03
CA LEU A 103 12.82 -14.53 5.20
C LEU A 103 14.20 -15.04 4.79
N LYS A 104 15.27 -14.46 5.35
CA LYS A 104 16.66 -14.74 4.95
C LYS A 104 17.39 -15.72 5.88
N ALA A 105 17.00 -15.77 7.15
CA ALA A 105 17.66 -16.60 8.16
C ALA A 105 16.67 -16.96 9.27
N THR A 106 16.94 -18.06 9.97
CA THR A 106 16.31 -18.41 11.25
C THR A 106 16.81 -17.50 12.35
N ASP A 107 16.15 -17.54 13.50
CA ASP A 107 16.51 -16.78 14.70
C ASP A 107 16.56 -15.25 14.48
N SER A 108 15.68 -14.76 13.60
CA SER A 108 15.48 -13.33 13.36
C SER A 108 14.14 -12.90 13.95
N ASP A 109 14.09 -11.71 14.51
CA ASP A 109 12.84 -11.12 14.99
C ASP A 109 12.00 -10.63 13.83
N LEU A 110 10.68 -10.76 13.96
CA LEU A 110 9.69 -10.15 13.05
C LEU A 110 8.97 -9.01 13.79
N TRP A 111 8.84 -7.89 13.13
CA TRP A 111 8.16 -6.72 13.67
C TRP A 111 7.06 -6.27 12.72
N LEU A 112 5.89 -5.94 13.29
CA LEU A 112 4.81 -5.29 12.56
C LEU A 112 4.90 -3.77 12.78
N LEU A 113 5.20 -3.03 11.73
CA LEU A 113 5.11 -1.57 11.71
C LEU A 113 3.67 -1.20 11.39
N SER A 114 2.89 -0.87 12.41
CA SER A 114 1.48 -0.54 12.25
C SER A 114 1.28 0.96 12.06
N THR A 115 0.45 1.31 11.11
CA THR A 115 0.09 2.71 10.80
C THR A 115 -1.08 3.20 11.64
N GLY A 116 -2.05 2.32 11.90
CA GLY A 116 -3.29 2.73 12.56
C GLY A 116 -4.24 3.53 11.66
N ARG A 117 -5.42 3.86 12.19
CA ARG A 117 -6.46 4.61 11.49
C ARG A 117 -7.08 5.65 12.40
N GLY A 118 -7.44 6.80 11.83
CA GLY A 118 -8.24 7.82 12.49
C GLY A 118 -9.72 7.41 12.63
N SER A 119 -10.49 8.24 13.32
CA SER A 119 -11.95 8.06 13.43
C SER A 119 -12.70 8.23 12.11
N ASP A 120 -12.05 8.78 11.11
CA ASP A 120 -12.52 8.94 9.73
C ASP A 120 -12.15 7.74 8.83
N GLU A 121 -11.62 6.66 9.42
CA GLU A 121 -11.15 5.46 8.73
C GLU A 121 -10.00 5.72 7.73
N LEU A 122 -9.37 6.88 7.77
CA LEU A 122 -8.16 7.16 7.00
C LEU A 122 -6.90 6.75 7.79
N PRO A 123 -5.80 6.42 7.11
CA PRO A 123 -4.57 6.04 7.79
C PRO A 123 -3.98 7.23 8.56
N ASP A 124 -3.38 6.96 9.70
CA ASP A 124 -2.56 7.96 10.41
C ASP A 124 -1.28 8.21 9.59
N LEU A 125 -1.29 9.29 8.82
CA LEU A 125 -0.21 9.60 7.90
C LEU A 125 1.08 10.03 8.61
N ASP A 126 1.02 10.54 9.83
CA ASP A 126 2.22 10.92 10.56
C ASP A 126 2.92 9.67 11.09
N MET A 127 2.15 8.72 11.61
CA MET A 127 2.68 7.40 11.98
C MET A 127 3.20 6.65 10.75
N TRP A 128 2.47 6.67 9.64
CA TRP A 128 2.90 6.03 8.38
C TRP A 128 4.23 6.61 7.89
N LYS A 129 4.37 7.95 7.85
CA LYS A 129 5.62 8.61 7.46
C LYS A 129 6.78 8.20 8.36
N ALA A 130 6.56 8.22 9.68
CA ALA A 130 7.57 7.81 10.64
C ALA A 130 8.03 6.37 10.44
N ASN A 131 7.09 5.45 10.23
CA ASN A 131 7.38 4.04 9.95
C ASN A 131 8.18 3.87 8.66
N MET A 132 7.76 4.52 7.56
CA MET A 132 8.43 4.37 6.26
C MET A 132 9.81 5.04 6.22
N ASP A 133 9.98 6.16 6.90
CA ASP A 133 11.29 6.80 7.05
C ASP A 133 12.23 5.94 7.92
N GLY A 134 11.72 5.40 9.03
CA GLY A 134 12.47 4.48 9.89
C GLY A 134 12.88 3.21 9.15
N LEU A 135 11.95 2.61 8.41
CA LEU A 135 12.23 1.43 7.58
C LEU A 135 13.35 1.71 6.57
N TYR A 136 13.27 2.83 5.85
CA TYR A 136 14.31 3.21 4.89
C TYR A 136 15.71 3.31 5.55
N GLU A 137 15.81 3.97 6.71
CA GLU A 137 17.06 4.10 7.44
C GLU A 137 17.59 2.75 7.96
N LEU A 138 16.72 1.86 8.43
CA LEU A 138 17.11 0.53 8.91
C LEU A 138 17.57 -0.38 7.76
N VAL A 139 16.92 -0.31 6.60
CA VAL A 139 17.38 -1.02 5.39
C VAL A 139 18.77 -0.54 4.98
N LYS A 140 19.00 0.77 4.93
CA LYS A 140 20.33 1.34 4.60
C LYS A 140 21.44 0.90 5.57
N LYS A 141 21.11 0.67 6.83
CA LYS A 141 22.06 0.16 7.85
C LYS A 141 22.21 -1.37 7.78
N GLY A 142 21.50 -2.06 6.88
CA GLY A 142 21.50 -3.51 6.77
C GLY A 142 20.85 -4.24 7.96
N MET A 143 20.08 -3.53 8.77
CA MET A 143 19.38 -4.09 9.94
C MET A 143 18.07 -4.77 9.54
N VAL A 144 17.36 -4.26 8.53
CA VAL A 144 16.20 -4.91 7.92
C VAL A 144 16.63 -5.62 6.65
N ARG A 145 16.34 -6.91 6.55
CA ARG A 145 16.78 -7.80 5.46
C ARG A 145 15.61 -8.28 4.59
N SER A 146 14.41 -8.19 5.12
CA SER A 146 13.17 -8.62 4.46
C SER A 146 12.05 -7.69 4.87
N ALA A 147 11.12 -7.41 3.97
CA ALA A 147 9.92 -6.64 4.29
C ALA A 147 8.75 -7.04 3.38
N CYS A 148 7.55 -7.05 3.94
CA CYS A 148 6.32 -7.33 3.21
C CYS A 148 5.22 -6.35 3.61
N SER A 149 4.66 -5.63 2.65
CA SER A 149 3.48 -4.79 2.91
C SER A 149 2.28 -5.66 3.27
N VAL A 150 1.53 -5.24 4.27
CA VAL A 150 0.29 -5.90 4.69
C VAL A 150 -0.86 -5.45 3.79
N GLY A 151 -1.71 -6.39 3.40
CA GLY A 151 -2.89 -6.13 2.57
C GLY A 151 -4.02 -7.10 2.92
N ILE A 152 -4.73 -7.59 1.90
CA ILE A 152 -5.79 -8.58 2.09
C ILE A 152 -5.22 -9.84 2.74
N GLY A 153 -5.88 -10.33 3.79
CA GLY A 153 -5.45 -11.45 4.62
C GLY A 153 -4.52 -11.07 5.76
N GLY A 154 -4.29 -9.76 5.96
CA GLY A 154 -3.62 -9.21 7.13
C GLY A 154 -2.14 -9.59 7.25
N ALA A 155 -1.62 -9.43 8.45
CA ALA A 155 -0.24 -9.81 8.79
C ALA A 155 -0.01 -11.32 8.59
N ALA A 156 -1.02 -12.17 8.82
CA ALA A 156 -0.93 -13.61 8.58
C ALA A 156 -0.55 -13.91 7.12
N ALA A 157 -1.19 -13.27 6.15
CA ALA A 157 -0.88 -13.47 4.73
C ALA A 157 0.51 -12.90 4.38
N ALA A 158 0.92 -11.77 4.97
CA ALA A 158 2.23 -11.19 4.76
C ALA A 158 3.34 -12.13 5.27
N VAL A 159 3.25 -12.60 6.52
CA VAL A 159 4.22 -13.54 7.11
C VAL A 159 4.24 -14.85 6.32
N SER A 160 3.08 -15.39 5.94
CA SER A 160 3.04 -16.61 5.11
C SER A 160 3.82 -16.46 3.80
N LYS A 161 3.66 -15.32 3.10
CA LYS A 161 4.43 -15.03 1.88
C LYS A 161 5.92 -14.94 2.17
N MET A 162 6.31 -14.33 3.29
CA MET A 162 7.70 -14.23 3.71
C MET A 162 8.34 -15.60 3.97
N CYS A 163 7.56 -16.55 4.51
CA CYS A 163 8.01 -17.91 4.80
C CYS A 163 8.25 -18.76 3.54
N PHE A 164 7.47 -18.55 2.48
CA PHE A 164 7.47 -19.46 1.31
C PHE A 164 8.79 -19.45 0.53
N GLY A 165 9.44 -18.30 0.38
CA GLY A 165 10.57 -18.14 -0.52
C GLY A 165 11.77 -19.02 -0.17
N ASN A 166 12.13 -19.11 1.11
CA ASN A 166 13.25 -19.89 1.61
C ASN A 166 12.82 -21.04 2.55
N MET A 167 11.51 -21.32 2.64
CA MET A 167 10.93 -22.35 3.50
C MET A 167 11.33 -22.21 4.97
N ILE A 168 11.38 -20.97 5.45
CA ILE A 168 11.64 -20.62 6.85
C ILE A 168 10.30 -20.37 7.53
N GLY A 169 10.02 -21.10 8.62
CA GLY A 169 8.82 -20.90 9.43
C GLY A 169 8.92 -19.66 10.31
N ALA A 170 7.79 -19.25 10.87
CA ALA A 170 7.71 -18.17 11.83
C ALA A 170 6.77 -18.55 12.96
N ASP A 171 7.16 -18.21 14.20
CA ASP A 171 6.29 -18.24 15.36
C ASP A 171 5.78 -16.81 15.57
N ILE A 172 4.47 -16.66 15.77
CA ILE A 172 3.82 -15.35 15.93
C ILE A 172 3.24 -15.29 17.33
N ASP A 173 3.72 -14.34 18.11
CA ASP A 173 3.18 -14.02 19.42
C ASP A 173 2.92 -12.51 19.57
N GLY A 174 2.30 -12.10 20.65
CA GLY A 174 2.10 -10.68 20.97
C GLY A 174 1.05 -9.94 20.13
N ILE A 175 0.32 -10.64 19.25
CA ILE A 175 -0.77 -10.06 18.47
C ILE A 175 -2.05 -10.89 18.67
N ASP A 176 -3.18 -10.22 18.75
CA ASP A 176 -4.48 -10.89 18.82
C ASP A 176 -4.76 -11.68 17.53
N GLU A 177 -5.23 -12.91 17.67
CA GLU A 177 -5.49 -13.81 16.53
C GLU A 177 -6.43 -13.19 15.50
N ALA A 178 -7.49 -12.51 15.94
CA ALA A 178 -8.42 -11.85 15.02
C ALA A 178 -7.75 -10.71 14.24
N ALA A 179 -6.84 -9.96 14.89
CA ALA A 179 -6.11 -8.86 14.27
C ALA A 179 -5.13 -9.33 13.18
N LEU A 180 -4.63 -10.58 13.27
CA LEU A 180 -3.72 -11.15 12.27
C LEU A 180 -4.31 -11.17 10.85
N TYR A 181 -5.62 -11.34 10.74
CA TYR A 181 -6.30 -11.51 9.44
C TYR A 181 -6.93 -10.22 8.91
N VAL A 182 -6.91 -9.16 9.69
CA VAL A 182 -7.49 -7.87 9.28
C VAL A 182 -6.61 -7.22 8.21
N ALA A 183 -7.24 -6.85 7.08
CA ALA A 183 -6.54 -6.10 6.05
C ALA A 183 -6.09 -4.74 6.58
N SER A 184 -4.81 -4.45 6.49
CA SER A 184 -4.21 -3.22 7.02
C SER A 184 -3.23 -2.62 6.00
N TYR A 185 -3.78 -1.84 5.08
CA TYR A 185 -2.98 -1.16 4.08
C TYR A 185 -2.18 -0.01 4.72
N GLY A 186 -0.90 0.05 4.43
CA GLY A 186 0.05 0.97 5.05
C GLY A 186 0.96 0.32 6.09
N ASP A 187 0.58 -0.85 6.62
CA ASP A 187 1.39 -1.62 7.54
C ASP A 187 2.44 -2.46 6.80
N VAL A 188 3.53 -2.77 7.48
CA VAL A 188 4.64 -3.58 6.96
C VAL A 188 5.13 -4.55 8.01
N VAL A 189 5.33 -5.81 7.61
CA VAL A 189 6.12 -6.80 8.39
C VAL A 189 7.56 -6.71 7.94
N VAL A 190 8.47 -6.60 8.89
CA VAL A 190 9.92 -6.50 8.64
C VAL A 190 10.70 -7.51 9.45
#